data_24bf8b4ceea33abdf68b3a3bc0941e00
#
_entry.id   24bf8b4ceea33abdf68b3a3bc0941e00
#
_cell.length_a   1.000
_cell.length_b   1.000
_cell.length_c   1.000
_cell.angle_alpha   90.00
_cell.angle_beta   90.00
_cell.angle_gamma   90.00
#
_symmetry.space_group_name_H-M   'P 1'
#
loop_
_entity.id
_entity.type
_entity.pdbx_description
1 polymer ?
#
loop_
_entity_poly.entity_id
_entity_poly.type
_entity_poly.pdbx_seq_one_letter_code
_entity_poly.pdbx_strand_id
1 'polypeptide(L)'
;VYKRQQYIVSPALDLDTLHLCNRYRVPMMPGIMSVREGLLAMENGADILKVFPADLFGPKIIKDIRGPIPYAKMMPTGGVNADNVGEWIKAGAVAVGAGSSLTAGAKTGDYKQITEVGKKFVANIKAARAEMSK
;
A
#
# COMPACT_ATOMS: atom_id res chain seq x y z
N VAL A 1 -3.27 18.34 21.97
CA VAL A 1 -3.11 18.26 20.51
C VAL A 1 -3.96 17.12 20.00
N TYR A 2 -5.09 17.42 19.44
CA TYR A 2 -5.95 16.41 18.89
C TYR A 2 -5.42 15.96 17.55
N LYS A 3 -5.16 14.68 17.49
CA LYS A 3 -4.59 14.01 16.35
C LYS A 3 -5.61 14.01 15.21
N ARG A 4 -5.30 14.71 14.15
CA ARG A 4 -6.09 14.71 12.91
C ARG A 4 -5.73 13.47 12.06
N GLN A 5 -5.73 12.32 12.70
CA GLN A 5 -5.42 11.08 12.03
C GLN A 5 -6.56 10.73 11.07
N GLN A 6 -6.23 10.58 9.79
CA GLN A 6 -7.21 10.28 8.74
C GLN A 6 -7.25 8.79 8.44
N TYR A 7 -6.15 8.08 8.67
CA TYR A 7 -6.04 6.64 8.49
C TYR A 7 -4.87 6.08 9.29
N ILE A 8 -4.84 4.77 9.47
CA ILE A 8 -3.75 4.04 10.13
C ILE A 8 -3.21 2.98 9.17
N VAL A 9 -1.90 2.82 9.15
CA VAL A 9 -1.20 1.76 8.42
C VAL A 9 -0.37 0.95 9.41
N SER A 10 -0.56 -0.36 9.43
CA SER A 10 0.14 -1.29 10.32
C SER A 10 1.00 -2.28 9.51
N PRO A 11 2.13 -2.75 10.04
CA PRO A 11 2.92 -3.79 9.39
C PRO A 11 2.31 -5.20 9.53
N ALA A 12 1.39 -5.39 10.46
CA ALA A 12 0.74 -6.66 10.75
C ALA A 12 -0.76 -6.46 11.00
N LEU A 13 -1.51 -7.56 10.94
CA LEU A 13 -2.92 -7.58 11.33
C LEU A 13 -3.02 -7.71 12.86
N ASP A 14 -3.67 -6.73 13.46
CA ASP A 14 -4.11 -6.76 14.85
C ASP A 14 -5.61 -6.43 14.89
N LEU A 15 -6.41 -7.39 15.34
CA LEU A 15 -7.87 -7.28 15.29
C LEU A 15 -8.40 -6.27 16.30
N ASP A 16 -7.80 -6.16 17.47
CA ASP A 16 -8.25 -5.21 18.47
C ASP A 16 -8.04 -3.77 18.01
N THR A 17 -6.89 -3.49 17.39
CA THR A 17 -6.61 -2.20 16.77
C THR A 17 -7.57 -1.93 15.60
N LEU A 18 -7.84 -2.93 14.76
CA LEU A 18 -8.76 -2.78 13.63
C LEU A 18 -10.18 -2.46 14.11
N HIS A 19 -10.69 -3.19 15.11
CA HIS A 19 -12.00 -2.94 15.71
C HIS A 19 -12.08 -1.56 16.36
N LEU A 20 -11.00 -1.14 17.05
CA LEU A 20 -10.93 0.19 17.64
C LEU A 20 -10.99 1.28 16.56
N CYS A 21 -10.24 1.12 15.47
CA CYS A 21 -10.26 2.03 14.33
C CYS A 21 -11.67 2.12 13.71
N ASN A 22 -12.31 0.98 13.49
CA ASN A 22 -13.67 0.92 12.94
C ASN A 22 -14.69 1.64 13.83
N ARG A 23 -14.57 1.49 15.17
CA ARG A 23 -15.42 2.21 16.14
C ARG A 23 -15.35 3.72 15.97
N TYR A 24 -14.16 4.24 15.70
CA TYR A 24 -13.93 5.68 15.54
C TYR A 24 -13.99 6.15 14.08
N ARG A 25 -14.38 5.27 13.15
CA ARG A 25 -14.46 5.57 11.71
C ARG A 25 -13.12 6.05 11.14
N VAL A 26 -12.02 5.51 11.64
CA VAL A 26 -10.66 5.74 11.12
C VAL A 26 -10.26 4.53 10.28
N PRO A 27 -10.12 4.66 8.95
CA PRO A 27 -9.70 3.55 8.10
C PRO A 27 -8.34 2.98 8.57
N MET A 28 -8.26 1.67 8.69
CA MET A 28 -7.02 0.96 8.97
C MET A 28 -6.64 0.09 7.78
N MET A 29 -5.37 0.14 7.41
CA MET A 29 -4.75 -0.69 6.38
C MET A 29 -3.79 -1.69 7.06
N PRO A 30 -4.30 -2.85 7.51
CA PRO A 30 -3.49 -3.84 8.22
C PRO A 30 -2.52 -4.54 7.28
N GLY A 31 -1.34 -4.90 7.81
CA GLY A 31 -0.34 -5.70 7.10
C GLY A 31 -0.76 -7.15 7.00
N ILE A 32 -0.58 -7.73 5.81
CA ILE A 32 -0.84 -9.13 5.51
C ILE A 32 0.29 -9.72 4.68
N MET A 33 0.49 -11.03 4.79
CA MET A 33 1.37 -11.82 3.92
C MET A 33 0.69 -13.05 3.31
N SER A 34 -0.51 -13.38 3.73
CA SER A 34 -1.23 -14.58 3.29
C SER A 34 -2.67 -14.27 2.91
N VAL A 35 -3.25 -15.17 2.11
CA VAL A 35 -4.69 -15.14 1.76
C VAL A 35 -5.55 -15.22 3.03
N ARG A 36 -5.16 -16.06 4.02
CA ARG A 36 -5.89 -16.19 5.27
C ARG A 36 -5.96 -14.90 6.06
N GLU A 37 -4.82 -14.21 6.22
CA GLU A 37 -4.79 -12.90 6.89
C GLU A 37 -5.60 -11.87 6.13
N GLY A 38 -5.56 -11.90 4.80
CA GLY A 38 -6.37 -11.03 3.95
C GLY A 38 -7.88 -11.22 4.16
N LEU A 39 -8.34 -12.47 4.17
CA LEU A 39 -9.75 -12.78 4.45
C LEU A 39 -10.13 -12.33 5.86
N LEU A 40 -9.33 -12.67 6.86
CA LEU A 40 -9.59 -12.31 8.25
C LEU A 40 -9.66 -10.79 8.44
N ALA A 41 -8.75 -10.04 7.81
CA ALA A 41 -8.76 -8.58 7.85
C ALA A 41 -10.05 -8.00 7.24
N MET A 42 -10.45 -8.49 6.06
CA MET A 42 -11.65 -8.00 5.38
C MET A 42 -12.94 -8.37 6.11
N GLU A 43 -13.03 -9.59 6.66
CA GLU A 43 -14.17 -10.03 7.51
C GLU A 43 -14.34 -9.13 8.74
N ASN A 44 -13.25 -8.53 9.23
CA ASN A 44 -13.24 -7.61 10.35
C ASN A 44 -13.24 -6.13 9.95
N GLY A 45 -13.53 -5.82 8.69
CA GLY A 45 -13.81 -4.45 8.24
C GLY A 45 -12.62 -3.67 7.69
N ALA A 46 -11.55 -4.34 7.26
CA ALA A 46 -10.48 -3.68 6.53
C ALA A 46 -10.84 -3.48 5.05
N ASP A 47 -10.81 -2.24 4.57
CA ASP A 47 -11.09 -1.90 3.18
C ASP A 47 -9.88 -2.07 2.24
N ILE A 48 -8.68 -1.84 2.77
CA ILE A 48 -7.42 -1.93 2.03
C ILE A 48 -6.43 -2.76 2.85
N LEU A 49 -5.79 -3.72 2.19
CA LEU A 49 -4.82 -4.62 2.78
C LEU A 49 -3.40 -4.16 2.42
N LYS A 50 -2.58 -3.87 3.40
CA LYS A 50 -1.16 -3.62 3.16
C LYS A 50 -0.45 -4.96 2.98
N VAL A 51 0.15 -5.19 1.81
CA VAL A 51 1.04 -6.34 1.58
C VAL A 51 2.44 -5.96 2.03
N PHE A 52 2.97 -6.63 3.08
CA PHE A 52 4.25 -6.28 3.70
C PHE A 52 4.96 -7.49 4.32
N PRO A 53 6.27 -7.63 4.09
CA PRO A 53 7.10 -6.87 3.18
C PRO A 53 6.94 -7.34 1.72
N ALA A 54 6.59 -6.42 0.82
CA ALA A 54 6.24 -6.78 -0.55
C ALA A 54 7.44 -7.14 -1.44
N ASP A 55 8.63 -6.66 -1.10
CA ASP A 55 9.89 -6.94 -1.81
C ASP A 55 10.29 -8.42 -1.82
N LEU A 56 9.83 -9.19 -0.85
CA LEU A 56 10.08 -10.64 -0.81
C LEU A 56 9.47 -11.40 -2.00
N PHE A 57 8.37 -10.91 -2.55
CA PHE A 57 7.58 -11.62 -3.57
C PHE A 57 7.50 -10.87 -4.90
N GLY A 58 7.76 -9.58 -4.90
CA GLY A 58 7.56 -8.73 -6.07
C GLY A 58 6.09 -8.57 -6.48
N PRO A 59 5.80 -7.89 -7.59
CA PRO A 59 4.43 -7.56 -8.04
C PRO A 59 3.52 -8.78 -8.27
N LYS A 60 4.11 -9.95 -8.50
CA LYS A 60 3.37 -11.20 -8.73
C LYS A 60 2.44 -11.55 -7.56
N ILE A 61 2.83 -11.26 -6.30
CA ILE A 61 2.03 -11.54 -5.11
C ILE A 61 0.62 -10.94 -5.19
N ILE A 62 0.48 -9.77 -5.80
CA ILE A 62 -0.81 -9.09 -5.96
C ILE A 62 -1.74 -9.93 -6.84
N LYS A 63 -1.23 -10.49 -7.94
CA LYS A 63 -2.00 -11.36 -8.82
C LYS A 63 -2.35 -12.67 -8.15
N ASP A 64 -1.40 -13.27 -7.44
CA ASP A 64 -1.57 -14.56 -6.77
C ASP A 64 -2.64 -14.48 -5.67
N ILE A 65 -2.64 -13.41 -4.85
CA ILE A 65 -3.69 -13.19 -3.84
C ILE A 65 -5.03 -12.89 -4.49
N ARG A 66 -5.08 -12.12 -5.57
CA ARG A 66 -6.32 -11.80 -6.29
C ARG A 66 -6.94 -12.99 -7.01
N GLY A 67 -6.22 -14.06 -7.22
CA GLY A 67 -6.79 -15.30 -7.75
C GLY A 67 -7.98 -15.77 -6.92
N PRO A 68 -7.77 -16.18 -5.66
CA PRO A 68 -8.85 -16.63 -4.77
C PRO A 68 -9.72 -15.48 -4.23
N ILE A 69 -9.22 -14.25 -4.11
CA ILE A 69 -9.95 -13.09 -3.57
C ILE A 69 -9.86 -11.87 -4.51
N PRO A 70 -10.53 -11.91 -5.68
CA PRO A 70 -10.38 -10.91 -6.74
C PRO A 70 -10.82 -9.50 -6.34
N TYR A 71 -11.65 -9.36 -5.32
CA TYR A 71 -12.14 -8.10 -4.76
C TYR A 71 -11.22 -7.47 -3.72
N ALA A 72 -10.12 -8.14 -3.33
CA ALA A 72 -9.16 -7.58 -2.37
C ALA A 72 -8.46 -6.34 -2.94
N LYS A 73 -8.56 -5.24 -2.20
CA LYS A 73 -7.85 -4.00 -2.50
C LYS A 73 -6.51 -4.02 -1.78
N MET A 74 -5.41 -4.06 -2.51
CA MET A 74 -4.08 -4.22 -1.92
C MET A 74 -3.18 -3.03 -2.15
N MET A 75 -2.35 -2.74 -1.14
CA MET A 75 -1.34 -1.69 -1.11
C MET A 75 0.01 -2.31 -0.75
N PRO A 76 0.83 -2.70 -1.74
CA PRO A 76 2.17 -3.19 -1.49
C PRO A 76 3.04 -2.12 -0.85
N THR A 77 3.84 -2.54 0.14
CA THR A 77 4.80 -1.70 0.86
C THR A 77 6.08 -2.51 1.09
N GLY A 78 7.24 -1.89 0.87
CA GLY A 78 8.54 -2.54 0.85
C GLY A 78 8.99 -2.79 -0.59
N GLY A 79 10.21 -2.34 -0.93
CA GLY A 79 10.78 -2.48 -2.27
C GLY A 79 10.12 -1.64 -3.37
N VAL A 80 9.07 -0.89 -3.07
CA VAL A 80 8.40 -0.02 -4.03
C VAL A 80 9.19 1.26 -4.22
N ASN A 81 9.49 1.60 -5.47
CA ASN A 81 10.18 2.81 -5.87
C ASN A 81 9.55 3.43 -7.12
N ALA A 82 10.03 4.61 -7.52
CA ALA A 82 9.44 5.34 -8.65
C ALA A 82 9.60 4.59 -9.99
N ASP A 83 10.60 3.74 -10.15
CA ASP A 83 10.86 3.04 -11.41
C ASP A 83 10.00 1.78 -11.55
N ASN A 84 9.73 1.07 -10.45
CA ASN A 84 8.94 -0.17 -10.47
C ASN A 84 7.46 0.00 -10.10
N VAL A 85 7.04 1.19 -9.66
CA VAL A 85 5.65 1.43 -9.20
C VAL A 85 4.60 1.06 -10.25
N GLY A 86 4.91 1.27 -11.53
CA GLY A 86 4.00 0.90 -12.63
C GLY A 86 3.68 -0.59 -12.70
N GLU A 87 4.66 -1.46 -12.39
CA GLU A 87 4.46 -2.91 -12.36
C GLU A 87 3.49 -3.34 -11.26
N TRP A 88 3.59 -2.72 -10.08
CA TRP A 88 2.68 -2.96 -8.97
C TRP A 88 1.24 -2.56 -9.30
N ILE A 89 1.05 -1.40 -9.94
CA ILE A 89 -0.27 -0.94 -10.38
C ILE A 89 -0.83 -1.88 -11.45
N LYS A 90 -0.03 -2.26 -12.45
CA LYS A 90 -0.44 -3.22 -13.51
C LYS A 90 -0.74 -4.61 -12.95
N ALA A 91 -0.13 -5.00 -11.84
CA ALA A 91 -0.46 -6.24 -11.13
C ALA A 91 -1.83 -6.18 -10.43
N GLY A 92 -2.41 -4.98 -10.25
CA GLY A 92 -3.73 -4.77 -9.65
C GLY A 92 -3.71 -4.13 -8.26
N ALA A 93 -2.57 -3.56 -7.83
CA ALA A 93 -2.53 -2.77 -6.62
C ALA A 93 -3.35 -1.47 -6.75
N VAL A 94 -4.17 -1.16 -5.74
CA VAL A 94 -5.00 0.06 -5.74
C VAL A 94 -4.23 1.30 -5.28
N ALA A 95 -3.20 1.09 -4.46
CA ALA A 95 -2.30 2.09 -3.93
C ALA A 95 -0.93 1.46 -3.70
N VAL A 96 0.06 2.26 -3.35
CA VAL A 96 1.40 1.79 -2.96
C VAL A 96 1.88 2.53 -1.71
N GLY A 97 2.64 1.85 -0.86
CA GLY A 97 3.34 2.45 0.27
C GLY A 97 4.81 2.67 -0.09
N ALA A 98 5.24 3.93 -0.15
CA ALA A 98 6.63 4.30 -0.39
C ALA A 98 7.25 4.88 0.89
N GLY A 99 8.38 4.33 1.29
CA GLY A 99 9.13 4.76 2.46
C GLY A 99 10.47 5.38 2.07
N SER A 100 11.57 4.71 2.39
CA SER A 100 12.95 5.21 2.19
C SER A 100 13.25 5.60 0.75
N SER A 101 12.66 4.91 -0.25
CA SER A 101 12.82 5.25 -1.66
C SER A 101 12.30 6.65 -2.00
N LEU A 102 11.28 7.12 -1.30
CA LEU A 102 10.73 8.47 -1.47
C LEU A 102 11.48 9.50 -0.61
N THR A 103 11.84 9.15 0.63
CA THR A 103 12.32 10.10 1.63
C THR A 103 13.83 10.15 1.78
N ALA A 104 14.59 9.51 0.89
CA ALA A 104 16.05 9.42 0.98
C ALA A 104 16.73 10.79 1.13
N GLY A 105 16.27 11.81 0.42
CA GLY A 105 16.81 13.18 0.48
C GLY A 105 16.70 13.84 1.86
N ALA A 106 15.81 13.37 2.73
CA ALA A 106 15.68 13.91 4.09
C ALA A 106 16.97 13.71 4.93
N LYS A 107 17.73 12.65 4.66
CA LYS A 107 19.00 12.37 5.36
C LYS A 107 20.08 13.43 5.12
N THR A 108 20.03 14.09 3.98
CA THR A 108 20.99 15.13 3.56
C THR A 108 20.36 16.52 3.53
N GLY A 109 19.09 16.66 3.93
CA GLY A 109 18.36 17.93 3.86
C GLY A 109 17.89 18.29 2.45
N ASP A 110 18.02 17.40 1.47
CA ASP A 110 17.57 17.64 0.09
C ASP A 110 16.08 17.34 -0.08
N TYR A 111 15.25 18.24 0.40
CA TYR A 111 13.78 18.15 0.27
C TYR A 111 13.30 18.33 -1.17
N LYS A 112 14.11 18.98 -2.03
CA LYS A 112 13.80 19.13 -3.45
C LYS A 112 13.81 17.76 -4.15
N GLN A 113 14.80 16.92 -3.83
CA GLN A 113 14.87 15.55 -4.32
C GLN A 113 13.59 14.76 -3.96
N ILE A 114 13.09 14.89 -2.72
CA ILE A 114 11.85 14.22 -2.28
C ILE A 114 10.68 14.65 -3.16
N THR A 115 10.56 15.94 -3.45
CA THR A 115 9.51 16.47 -4.32
C THR A 115 9.60 15.89 -5.74
N GLU A 116 10.78 15.84 -6.32
CA GLU A 116 10.97 15.33 -7.68
C GLU A 116 10.69 13.81 -7.76
N VAL A 117 11.15 13.04 -6.77
CA VAL A 117 10.82 11.60 -6.67
C VAL A 117 9.31 11.40 -6.51
N GLY A 118 8.64 12.20 -5.69
CA GLY A 118 7.19 12.16 -5.54
C GLY A 118 6.43 12.44 -6.85
N LYS A 119 6.86 13.45 -7.61
CA LYS A 119 6.31 13.73 -8.95
C LYS A 119 6.48 12.54 -9.90
N LYS A 120 7.66 11.89 -9.89
CA LYS A 120 7.94 10.71 -10.70
C LYS A 120 7.02 9.54 -10.33
N PHE A 121 6.81 9.27 -9.03
CA PHE A 121 5.83 8.29 -8.56
C PHE A 121 4.44 8.56 -9.15
N VAL A 122 3.93 9.78 -9.00
CA VAL A 122 2.60 10.15 -9.48
C VAL A 122 2.48 10.02 -10.99
N ALA A 123 3.50 10.45 -11.74
CA ALA A 123 3.50 10.34 -13.21
C ALA A 123 3.45 8.88 -13.66
N ASN A 124 4.29 8.00 -13.07
CA ASN A 124 4.37 6.59 -13.44
C ASN A 124 3.10 5.82 -13.04
N ILE A 125 2.47 6.15 -11.91
CA ILE A 125 1.17 5.58 -11.51
C ILE A 125 0.08 5.98 -12.52
N LYS A 126 0.02 7.25 -12.93
CA LYS A 126 -0.94 7.72 -13.92
C LYS A 126 -0.76 7.02 -15.27
N ALA A 127 0.49 6.89 -15.74
CA ALA A 127 0.81 6.20 -16.97
C ALA A 127 0.36 4.72 -16.91
N ALA A 128 0.71 4.01 -15.84
CA ALA A 128 0.32 2.61 -15.67
C ALA A 128 -1.22 2.43 -15.66
N ARG A 129 -1.96 3.31 -14.99
CA ARG A 129 -3.43 3.27 -14.97
C ARG A 129 -4.04 3.54 -16.35
N ALA A 130 -3.49 4.49 -17.10
CA ALA A 130 -3.96 4.79 -18.46
C ALA A 130 -3.77 3.60 -19.43
N GLU A 131 -2.71 2.81 -19.26
CA GLU A 131 -2.49 1.60 -20.04
C GLU A 131 -3.49 0.47 -19.70
N MET A 132 -3.95 0.40 -18.45
CA MET A 132 -4.93 -0.60 -17.99
C MET A 132 -6.37 -0.28 -18.41
N SER A 133 -6.65 0.96 -18.82
CA SER A 133 -8.00 1.42 -19.22
C SER A 133 -8.26 1.22 -20.72
N LYS A 134 -7.28 0.69 -21.46
CA LYS A 134 -7.39 0.33 -22.87
C LYS A 134 -7.78 -1.14 -23.03
#